data_f3edf23fb7dfefe2d486c3c9e9a3f5b5
#
_entry.id   f3edf23fb7dfefe2d486c3c9e9a3f5b5
#
_cell.length_a   1.000
_cell.length_b   1.000
_cell.length_c   1.000
_cell.angle_alpha   90.00
_cell.angle_beta   90.00
_cell.angle_gamma   90.00
#
_symmetry.space_group_name_H-M   'P 1'
#
loop_
_entity.id
_entity.type
_entity.pdbx_description
1 polymer ?
#
loop_
_entity_poly.entity_id
_entity_poly.type
_entity_poly.pdbx_seq_one_letter_code
_entity_poly.pdbx_strand_id
1 'polypeptide(L)'
;GYDCSDVAKNLAETQNIEKVLIVDSEAYTNPIAENISAVLVSISEGYSHILAPATTVGKNIMPRLSALLDVQQISEIVDVIDSDTFDRPIYAGNAIATVKSNDSIKVITVRTTAFEPASKGSSSVDIFEIEPPEISNHLSEFVGSELTKLDRPELTSARVIISGGRGMQNGENFKLLEKVAELLGAAVGASRAAVDSGFVSNDYQVGQTGKIVAPELYIAVGISGAIQHLAGMKDSKVIVAINK
;
A
#
# COMPACT_ATOMS: atom_id res chain seq x y z
N GLY A 1 -6.12 5.10 -15.22
CA GLY A 1 -7.39 4.87 -14.53
C GLY A 1 -8.60 5.12 -15.41
N TYR A 2 -9.76 5.17 -14.80
CA TYR A 2 -11.01 5.58 -15.43
C TYR A 2 -11.71 6.57 -14.50
N ASP A 3 -12.23 7.68 -15.06
CA ASP A 3 -12.82 8.79 -14.30
C ASP A 3 -11.89 9.30 -13.19
N CYS A 4 -10.61 9.50 -13.52
CA CYS A 4 -9.57 9.82 -12.56
C CYS A 4 -9.10 11.29 -12.60
N SER A 5 -9.83 12.17 -13.27
CA SER A 5 -9.50 13.59 -13.43
C SER A 5 -9.38 14.34 -12.08
N ASP A 6 -10.22 14.04 -11.09
CA ASP A 6 -10.16 14.69 -9.79
C ASP A 6 -8.94 14.24 -8.97
N VAL A 7 -8.51 12.98 -9.14
CA VAL A 7 -7.25 12.48 -8.56
C VAL A 7 -6.06 13.22 -9.17
N ALA A 8 -6.05 13.41 -10.49
CA ALA A 8 -5.00 14.15 -11.19
C ALA A 8 -4.91 15.61 -10.72
N LYS A 9 -6.04 16.30 -10.53
CA LYS A 9 -6.07 17.67 -9.98
C LYS A 9 -5.49 17.72 -8.56
N ASN A 10 -5.88 16.79 -7.69
CA ASN A 10 -5.36 16.72 -6.32
C ASN A 10 -3.84 16.49 -6.30
N LEU A 11 -3.33 15.62 -7.19
CA LEU A 11 -1.90 15.38 -7.33
C LEU A 11 -1.16 16.62 -7.84
N ALA A 12 -1.74 17.35 -8.79
CA ALA A 12 -1.15 18.55 -9.37
C ALA A 12 -0.91 19.67 -8.32
N GLU A 13 -1.62 19.65 -7.20
CA GLU A 13 -1.44 20.57 -6.07
C GLU A 13 -0.37 20.10 -5.07
N THR A 14 0.28 18.96 -5.29
CA THR A 14 1.25 18.40 -4.34
C THR A 14 2.63 19.05 -4.54
N GLN A 15 3.32 19.34 -3.44
CA GLN A 15 4.66 19.92 -3.46
C GLN A 15 5.68 19.01 -4.17
N ASN A 16 6.65 19.60 -4.86
CA ASN A 16 7.76 18.91 -5.53
C ASN A 16 7.32 18.01 -6.72
N ILE A 17 6.13 18.21 -7.25
CA ILE A 17 5.70 17.61 -8.52
C ILE A 17 5.95 18.63 -9.63
N GLU A 18 6.56 18.20 -10.74
CA GLU A 18 6.81 19.04 -11.93
C GLU A 18 5.65 18.99 -12.92
N LYS A 19 5.02 17.84 -13.06
CA LYS A 19 3.88 17.61 -13.96
C LYS A 19 3.10 16.36 -13.53
N VAL A 20 1.85 16.28 -13.96
CA VAL A 20 1.01 15.09 -13.82
C VAL A 20 0.75 14.50 -15.20
N LEU A 21 0.96 13.21 -15.36
CA LEU A 21 0.59 12.46 -16.56
C LEU A 21 -0.66 11.63 -16.22
N ILE A 22 -1.71 11.76 -17.03
CA ILE A 22 -2.96 11.04 -16.83
C ILE A 22 -3.26 10.14 -18.03
N VAL A 23 -3.62 8.90 -17.76
CA VAL A 23 -4.28 8.00 -18.70
C VAL A 23 -5.67 7.75 -18.16
N ASP A 24 -6.70 8.30 -18.82
CA ASP A 24 -8.10 8.15 -18.43
C ASP A 24 -8.85 7.40 -19.53
N SER A 25 -9.18 6.13 -19.28
CA SER A 25 -9.88 5.27 -20.25
C SER A 25 -10.62 4.16 -19.52
N GLU A 26 -11.80 3.80 -20.02
CA GLU A 26 -12.64 2.72 -19.49
C GLU A 26 -11.89 1.38 -19.39
N ALA A 27 -10.93 1.14 -20.29
CA ALA A 27 -10.07 -0.04 -20.29
C ALA A 27 -9.23 -0.20 -19.00
N TYR A 28 -9.08 0.85 -18.21
CA TYR A 28 -8.33 0.87 -16.95
C TYR A 28 -9.22 1.02 -15.71
N THR A 29 -10.52 0.75 -15.82
CA THR A 29 -11.46 0.74 -14.68
C THR A 29 -10.97 -0.22 -13.60
N ASN A 30 -10.44 -1.37 -14.00
CA ASN A 30 -9.87 -2.37 -13.09
C ASN A 30 -8.34 -2.44 -13.31
N PRO A 31 -7.52 -2.23 -12.28
CA PRO A 31 -6.06 -2.13 -12.43
C PRO A 31 -5.40 -3.52 -12.58
N ILE A 32 -5.49 -4.10 -13.77
CA ILE A 32 -4.78 -5.34 -14.13
C ILE A 32 -3.31 -4.99 -14.37
N ALA A 33 -2.40 -5.73 -13.74
CA ALA A 33 -0.97 -5.46 -13.78
C ALA A 33 -0.40 -5.46 -15.22
N GLU A 34 -0.92 -6.34 -16.07
CA GLU A 34 -0.54 -6.44 -17.49
C GLU A 34 -0.78 -5.13 -18.23
N ASN A 35 -1.94 -4.53 -18.04
CA ASN A 35 -2.32 -3.29 -18.73
C ASN A 35 -1.57 -2.08 -18.16
N ILE A 36 -1.49 -1.98 -16.83
CA ILE A 36 -0.79 -0.86 -16.18
C ILE A 36 0.70 -0.89 -16.46
N SER A 37 1.33 -2.07 -16.46
CA SER A 37 2.77 -2.18 -16.77
C SER A 37 3.08 -1.74 -18.21
N ALA A 38 2.20 -2.03 -19.18
CA ALA A 38 2.37 -1.60 -20.56
C ALA A 38 2.37 -0.07 -20.68
N VAL A 39 1.46 0.62 -19.97
CA VAL A 39 1.46 2.10 -19.89
C VAL A 39 2.75 2.60 -19.27
N LEU A 40 3.19 2.02 -18.14
CA LEU A 40 4.40 2.47 -17.46
C LEU A 40 5.65 2.27 -18.33
N VAL A 41 5.75 1.18 -19.09
CA VAL A 41 6.84 0.97 -20.04
C VAL A 41 6.83 2.04 -21.13
N SER A 42 5.66 2.38 -21.69
CA SER A 42 5.57 3.36 -22.78
C SER A 42 6.00 4.78 -22.39
N ILE A 43 5.96 5.11 -21.09
CA ILE A 43 6.34 6.43 -20.59
C ILE A 43 7.63 6.42 -19.77
N SER A 44 8.31 5.28 -19.65
CA SER A 44 9.50 5.13 -18.78
C SER A 44 10.76 5.81 -19.30
N GLU A 45 10.82 6.10 -20.62
CA GLU A 45 11.97 6.74 -21.24
C GLU A 45 12.23 8.14 -20.62
N GLY A 46 13.48 8.40 -20.27
CA GLY A 46 13.90 9.66 -19.63
C GLY A 46 13.75 9.72 -18.13
N TYR A 47 13.17 8.70 -17.50
CA TYR A 47 13.09 8.60 -16.03
C TYR A 47 14.19 7.67 -15.49
N SER A 48 14.83 8.10 -14.41
CA SER A 48 15.84 7.30 -13.69
C SER A 48 15.25 6.45 -12.57
N HIS A 49 14.07 6.82 -12.06
CA HIS A 49 13.39 6.13 -10.97
C HIS A 49 11.91 6.02 -11.25
N ILE A 50 11.35 4.84 -11.00
CA ILE A 50 9.91 4.58 -11.06
C ILE A 50 9.49 4.03 -9.70
N LEU A 51 8.66 4.78 -8.98
CA LEU A 51 8.25 4.46 -7.63
C LEU A 51 6.75 4.16 -7.56
N ALA A 52 6.38 3.19 -6.72
CA ALA A 52 4.99 2.96 -6.34
C ALA A 52 4.91 2.66 -4.83
N PRO A 53 3.77 2.96 -4.18
CA PRO A 53 3.57 2.51 -2.80
C PRO A 53 3.59 0.98 -2.73
N ALA A 54 4.15 0.41 -1.65
CA ALA A 54 4.21 -1.02 -1.40
C ALA A 54 2.84 -1.61 -0.96
N THR A 55 1.76 -1.18 -1.61
CA THR A 55 0.42 -1.74 -1.49
C THR A 55 0.30 -3.02 -2.31
N THR A 56 -0.81 -3.75 -2.18
CA THR A 56 -1.10 -4.94 -3.00
C THR A 56 -1.06 -4.63 -4.49
N VAL A 57 -1.54 -3.45 -4.90
CA VAL A 57 -1.51 -2.99 -6.31
C VAL A 57 -0.07 -2.74 -6.76
N GLY A 58 0.73 -1.97 -5.99
CA GLY A 58 2.13 -1.72 -6.32
C GLY A 58 2.97 -3.00 -6.36
N LYS A 59 2.74 -3.90 -5.41
CA LYS A 59 3.41 -5.22 -5.36
C LYS A 59 3.03 -6.16 -6.51
N ASN A 60 1.89 -5.94 -7.15
CA ASN A 60 1.46 -6.68 -8.33
C ASN A 60 2.05 -6.09 -9.63
N ILE A 61 2.07 -4.76 -9.76
CA ILE A 61 2.49 -4.07 -10.98
C ILE A 61 4.02 -4.01 -11.11
N MET A 62 4.73 -3.62 -10.05
CA MET A 62 6.14 -3.26 -10.13
C MET A 62 7.08 -4.42 -10.48
N PRO A 63 6.87 -5.68 -10.02
CA PRO A 63 7.71 -6.79 -10.46
C PRO A 63 7.58 -7.08 -11.96
N ARG A 64 6.37 -6.92 -12.51
CA ARG A 64 6.14 -7.08 -13.94
C ARG A 64 6.81 -5.96 -14.74
N LEU A 65 6.66 -4.71 -14.29
CA LEU A 65 7.34 -3.57 -14.89
C LEU A 65 8.86 -3.78 -14.92
N SER A 66 9.43 -4.20 -13.80
CA SER A 66 10.85 -4.49 -13.64
C SER A 66 11.34 -5.51 -14.67
N ALA A 67 10.59 -6.63 -14.83
CA ALA A 67 10.90 -7.66 -15.79
C ALA A 67 10.81 -7.16 -17.25
N LEU A 68 9.83 -6.30 -17.56
CA LEU A 68 9.66 -5.72 -18.90
C LEU A 68 10.78 -4.73 -19.26
N LEU A 69 11.33 -4.02 -18.28
CA LEU A 69 12.45 -3.09 -18.43
C LEU A 69 13.82 -3.78 -18.29
N ASP A 70 13.87 -5.08 -18.00
CA ASP A 70 15.09 -5.87 -17.78
C ASP A 70 15.98 -5.27 -16.67
N VAL A 71 15.36 -4.85 -15.54
CA VAL A 71 16.03 -4.29 -14.36
C VAL A 71 15.59 -4.99 -13.07
N GLN A 72 16.35 -4.82 -11.99
CA GLN A 72 16.01 -5.38 -10.68
C GLN A 72 15.05 -4.47 -9.91
N GLN A 73 14.02 -5.05 -9.29
CA GLN A 73 13.16 -4.31 -8.38
C GLN A 73 13.79 -4.18 -6.99
N ILE A 74 13.71 -2.98 -6.40
CA ILE A 74 14.02 -2.73 -4.99
C ILE A 74 12.69 -2.65 -4.23
N SER A 75 12.42 -3.64 -3.37
CA SER A 75 11.12 -3.78 -2.71
C SER A 75 11.10 -3.16 -1.32
N GLU A 76 10.02 -2.42 -1.03
CA GLU A 76 9.67 -1.93 0.31
C GLU A 76 10.77 -1.09 0.97
N ILE A 77 11.33 -0.12 0.26
CA ILE A 77 12.32 0.78 0.88
C ILE A 77 11.73 1.54 2.05
N VAL A 78 12.55 1.78 3.06
CA VAL A 78 12.22 2.54 4.28
C VAL A 78 13.11 3.76 4.47
N ASP A 79 14.20 3.87 3.70
CA ASP A 79 15.07 5.04 3.67
C ASP A 79 15.78 5.15 2.33
N VAL A 80 16.22 6.36 1.99
CA VAL A 80 16.96 6.71 0.78
C VAL A 80 18.30 7.29 1.21
N ILE A 81 19.38 6.56 0.97
CA ILE A 81 20.75 6.98 1.34
C ILE A 81 21.31 7.93 0.28
N ASP A 82 21.15 7.54 -1.01
CA ASP A 82 21.47 8.36 -2.17
C ASP A 82 20.65 7.92 -3.39
N SER A 83 20.96 8.41 -4.60
CA SER A 83 20.18 8.14 -5.81
C SER A 83 20.15 6.68 -6.26
N ASP A 84 21.05 5.84 -5.77
CA ASP A 84 21.16 4.42 -6.16
C ASP A 84 21.23 3.44 -4.97
N THR A 85 21.17 3.97 -3.73
CA THR A 85 21.35 3.21 -2.49
C THR A 85 20.18 3.43 -1.53
N PHE A 86 19.58 2.34 -1.08
CA PHE A 86 18.33 2.36 -0.32
C PHE A 86 18.37 1.34 0.83
N ASP A 87 17.71 1.67 1.94
CA ASP A 87 17.47 0.73 3.03
C ASP A 87 16.13 0.04 2.89
N ARG A 88 16.14 -1.28 3.08
CA ARG A 88 14.91 -2.09 3.04
C ARG A 88 14.89 -3.16 4.14
N PRO A 89 13.72 -3.43 4.73
CA PRO A 89 13.59 -4.50 5.70
C PRO A 89 13.66 -5.89 5.05
N ILE A 90 14.34 -6.80 5.71
CA ILE A 90 14.41 -8.23 5.37
C ILE A 90 14.07 -9.05 6.62
N TYR A 91 13.86 -10.37 6.47
CA TYR A 91 13.46 -11.26 7.57
C TYR A 91 12.28 -10.74 8.39
N ALA A 92 11.19 -10.37 7.70
CA ALA A 92 9.98 -9.77 8.31
C ALA A 92 10.28 -8.50 9.13
N GLY A 93 11.31 -7.74 8.77
CA GLY A 93 11.69 -6.49 9.42
C GLY A 93 12.60 -6.64 10.64
N ASN A 94 13.17 -7.83 10.87
CA ASN A 94 14.16 -8.05 11.92
C ASN A 94 15.56 -7.55 11.56
N ALA A 95 15.82 -7.33 10.26
CA ALA A 95 17.05 -6.74 9.78
C ALA A 95 16.76 -5.71 8.69
N ILE A 96 17.63 -4.73 8.56
CA ILE A 96 17.65 -3.76 7.48
C ILE A 96 18.83 -4.09 6.59
N ALA A 97 18.56 -4.19 5.29
CA ALA A 97 19.60 -4.35 4.28
C ALA A 97 19.76 -3.05 3.51
N THR A 98 20.97 -2.52 3.48
CA THR A 98 21.32 -1.43 2.57
C THR A 98 21.66 -2.05 1.21
N VAL A 99 20.93 -1.68 0.18
CA VAL A 99 21.07 -2.21 -1.19
C VAL A 99 21.41 -1.10 -2.16
N LYS A 100 22.33 -1.39 -3.09
CA LYS A 100 22.71 -0.49 -4.16
C LYS A 100 22.31 -1.11 -5.51
N SER A 101 21.65 -0.31 -6.36
CA SER A 101 21.32 -0.71 -7.73
C SER A 101 22.25 -0.07 -8.72
N ASN A 102 22.78 -0.87 -9.63
CA ASN A 102 23.59 -0.39 -10.77
C ASN A 102 22.75 -0.23 -12.05
N ASP A 103 21.46 -0.54 -12.01
CA ASP A 103 20.56 -0.44 -13.16
C ASP A 103 20.39 1.02 -13.60
N SER A 104 20.14 1.26 -14.88
CA SER A 104 19.88 2.60 -15.41
C SER A 104 18.58 3.18 -14.89
N ILE A 105 17.55 2.35 -14.72
CA ILE A 105 16.25 2.71 -14.16
C ILE A 105 16.07 1.92 -12.86
N LYS A 106 15.77 2.61 -11.74
CA LYS A 106 15.45 2.00 -10.46
C LYS A 106 13.95 1.82 -10.35
N VAL A 107 13.49 0.57 -10.30
CA VAL A 107 12.07 0.24 -10.08
C VAL A 107 11.88 -0.10 -8.60
N ILE A 108 11.07 0.71 -7.90
CA ILE A 108 11.07 0.74 -6.43
C ILE A 108 9.65 0.65 -5.89
N THR A 109 9.41 -0.20 -4.88
CA THR A 109 8.22 -0.04 -4.04
C THR A 109 8.60 0.59 -2.71
N VAL A 110 7.78 1.54 -2.25
CA VAL A 110 8.04 2.38 -1.08
C VAL A 110 7.10 1.97 0.06
N ARG A 111 7.64 1.73 1.25
CA ARG A 111 6.85 1.58 2.47
C ARG A 111 6.41 2.95 2.94
N THR A 112 5.20 3.34 2.58
CA THR A 112 4.67 4.69 2.82
C THR A 112 4.66 5.09 4.30
N THR A 113 4.53 4.14 5.22
CA THR A 113 4.57 4.40 6.67
C THR A 113 5.94 4.83 7.20
N ALA A 114 7.00 4.69 6.40
CA ALA A 114 8.36 5.12 6.78
C ALA A 114 8.69 6.57 6.36
N PHE A 115 7.81 7.21 5.59
CA PHE A 115 8.03 8.56 5.05
C PHE A 115 6.89 9.50 5.44
N GLU A 116 7.22 10.76 5.63
CA GLU A 116 6.20 11.79 5.88
C GLU A 116 5.43 12.11 4.59
N PRO A 117 4.11 12.35 4.69
CA PRO A 117 3.31 12.77 3.55
C PRO A 117 3.79 14.10 2.97
N ALA A 118 3.83 14.22 1.64
CA ALA A 118 4.10 15.48 0.99
C ALA A 118 2.99 16.51 1.28
N SER A 119 3.39 17.75 1.49
CA SER A 119 2.47 18.86 1.72
C SER A 119 1.83 19.33 0.41
N LYS A 120 0.72 20.06 0.51
CA LYS A 120 0.17 20.77 -0.64
C LYS A 120 1.12 21.90 -1.07
N GLY A 121 1.28 22.05 -2.38
CA GLY A 121 2.03 23.16 -2.99
C GLY A 121 1.25 24.49 -2.94
N SER A 122 1.94 25.55 -3.28
CA SER A 122 1.34 26.91 -3.41
C SER A 122 0.69 27.15 -4.80
N SER A 123 0.95 26.27 -5.75
CA SER A 123 0.44 26.32 -7.13
C SER A 123 0.20 24.91 -7.66
N SER A 124 -0.70 24.79 -8.63
CA SER A 124 -0.93 23.56 -9.38
C SER A 124 0.03 23.47 -10.56
N VAL A 125 0.48 22.27 -10.89
CA VAL A 125 1.29 21.97 -12.08
C VAL A 125 0.42 21.53 -13.26
N ASP A 126 0.99 21.50 -14.46
CA ASP A 126 0.29 21.07 -15.66
C ASP A 126 -0.04 19.57 -15.63
N ILE A 127 -1.22 19.25 -16.16
CA ILE A 127 -1.71 17.89 -16.36
C ILE A 127 -1.70 17.59 -17.85
N PHE A 128 -1.02 16.51 -18.26
CA PHE A 128 -0.91 16.07 -19.63
C PHE A 128 -1.64 14.74 -19.82
N GLU A 129 -2.56 14.69 -20.77
CA GLU A 129 -3.18 13.44 -21.20
C GLU A 129 -2.21 12.62 -22.04
N ILE A 130 -2.12 11.34 -21.72
CA ILE A 130 -1.32 10.35 -22.43
C ILE A 130 -2.27 9.35 -23.08
N GLU A 131 -2.11 9.14 -24.38
CA GLU A 131 -2.83 8.08 -25.08
C GLU A 131 -2.33 6.72 -24.59
N PRO A 132 -3.23 5.84 -24.13
CA PRO A 132 -2.83 4.52 -23.68
C PRO A 132 -2.30 3.68 -24.86
N PRO A 133 -1.28 2.85 -24.64
CA PRO A 133 -0.87 1.88 -25.64
C PRO A 133 -2.00 0.89 -25.91
N GLU A 134 -2.03 0.30 -27.09
CA GLU A 134 -2.98 -0.75 -27.45
C GLU A 134 -2.84 -1.93 -26.47
N ILE A 135 -3.96 -2.33 -25.86
CA ILE A 135 -4.00 -3.49 -24.96
C ILE A 135 -4.00 -4.76 -25.83
N SER A 136 -2.82 -5.29 -26.09
CA SER A 136 -2.62 -6.51 -26.88
C SER A 136 -2.66 -7.79 -26.03
N ASN A 137 -2.75 -7.65 -24.70
CA ASN A 137 -2.62 -8.76 -23.76
C ASN A 137 -3.98 -9.20 -23.22
N HIS A 138 -4.40 -10.39 -23.64
CA HIS A 138 -5.65 -11.04 -23.19
C HIS A 138 -5.38 -12.26 -22.30
N LEU A 139 -4.23 -12.27 -21.58
CA LEU A 139 -3.85 -13.40 -20.72
C LEU A 139 -4.65 -13.44 -19.42
N SER A 140 -5.17 -12.29 -18.98
CA SER A 140 -5.99 -12.17 -17.79
C SER A 140 -7.12 -11.16 -18.03
N GLU A 141 -8.26 -11.41 -17.38
CA GLU A 141 -9.42 -10.51 -17.38
C GLU A 141 -9.94 -10.30 -15.95
N PHE A 142 -10.54 -9.14 -15.72
CA PHE A 142 -11.23 -8.88 -14.47
C PHE A 142 -12.60 -9.57 -14.47
N VAL A 143 -12.81 -10.48 -13.52
CA VAL A 143 -14.07 -11.22 -13.38
C VAL A 143 -15.01 -10.53 -12.37
N GLY A 144 -14.46 -9.98 -11.28
CA GLY A 144 -15.25 -9.32 -10.25
C GLY A 144 -14.44 -9.03 -8.99
N SER A 145 -14.97 -8.18 -8.13
CA SER A 145 -14.46 -7.92 -6.79
C SER A 145 -15.61 -7.82 -5.81
N GLU A 146 -15.40 -8.35 -4.61
CA GLU A 146 -16.28 -8.14 -3.46
C GLU A 146 -15.60 -7.11 -2.55
N LEU A 147 -16.13 -5.89 -2.53
CA LEU A 147 -15.62 -4.82 -1.70
C LEU A 147 -16.50 -4.65 -0.47
N THR A 148 -15.91 -4.77 0.71
CA THR A 148 -16.57 -4.43 1.96
C THR A 148 -16.62 -2.91 2.10
N LYS A 149 -17.81 -2.31 2.05
CA LYS A 149 -17.97 -0.89 2.40
C LYS A 149 -17.76 -0.75 3.91
N LEU A 150 -16.67 -0.09 4.27
CA LEU A 150 -16.38 0.24 5.66
C LEU A 150 -16.80 1.69 5.90
N ASP A 151 -17.70 1.91 6.85
CA ASP A 151 -18.09 3.25 7.33
C ASP A 151 -17.01 3.84 8.29
N ARG A 152 -15.87 3.19 8.42
CA ARG A 152 -14.76 3.53 9.32
C ARG A 152 -13.52 3.95 8.54
N PRO A 153 -12.57 4.67 9.21
CA PRO A 153 -11.32 5.05 8.58
C PRO A 153 -10.58 3.82 8.01
N GLU A 154 -9.92 4.02 6.88
CA GLU A 154 -9.05 3.01 6.28
C GLU A 154 -7.88 2.68 7.19
N LEU A 155 -7.54 1.39 7.33
CA LEU A 155 -6.46 0.92 8.20
C LEU A 155 -5.11 1.60 7.93
N THR A 156 -4.80 1.85 6.66
CA THR A 156 -3.51 2.42 6.26
C THR A 156 -3.36 3.91 6.58
N SER A 157 -4.46 4.61 6.84
CA SER A 157 -4.47 6.06 7.14
C SER A 157 -5.02 6.39 8.53
N ALA A 158 -5.52 5.40 9.26
CA ALA A 158 -6.13 5.61 10.56
C ALA A 158 -5.09 6.02 11.62
N ARG A 159 -5.40 7.05 12.42
CA ARG A 159 -4.57 7.49 13.55
C ARG A 159 -4.65 6.53 14.73
N VAL A 160 -5.78 5.87 14.89
CA VAL A 160 -6.03 4.87 15.97
C VAL A 160 -6.53 3.59 15.31
N ILE A 161 -5.97 2.47 15.74
CA ILE A 161 -6.38 1.13 15.28
C ILE A 161 -6.64 0.25 16.49
N ILE A 162 -7.74 -0.47 16.49
CA ILE A 162 -8.01 -1.57 17.42
C ILE A 162 -8.10 -2.88 16.65
N SER A 163 -7.28 -3.86 17.01
CA SER A 163 -7.18 -5.13 16.28
C SER A 163 -7.49 -6.33 17.16
N GLY A 164 -8.29 -7.25 16.60
CA GLY A 164 -8.63 -8.51 17.22
C GLY A 164 -7.78 -9.69 16.72
N GLY A 165 -7.33 -10.52 17.66
CA GLY A 165 -6.66 -11.78 17.36
C GLY A 165 -7.58 -12.99 17.50
N ARG A 166 -7.01 -14.19 17.34
CA ARG A 166 -7.70 -15.46 17.57
C ARG A 166 -8.22 -15.58 19.02
N GLY A 167 -7.63 -14.85 19.98
CA GLY A 167 -8.09 -14.76 21.37
C GLY A 167 -9.48 -14.15 21.54
N MET A 168 -10.04 -13.51 20.49
CA MET A 168 -11.44 -13.07 20.44
C MET A 168 -12.43 -14.23 20.37
N GLN A 169 -11.97 -15.44 20.05
CA GLN A 169 -12.71 -16.71 20.04
C GLN A 169 -13.69 -16.88 18.85
N ASN A 170 -14.44 -15.85 18.47
CA ASN A 170 -15.38 -15.87 17.35
C ASN A 170 -15.62 -14.47 16.78
N GLY A 171 -16.30 -14.40 15.63
CA GLY A 171 -16.60 -13.13 14.94
C GLY A 171 -17.58 -12.23 15.71
N GLU A 172 -18.52 -12.80 16.50
CA GLU A 172 -19.48 -11.99 17.27
C GLU A 172 -18.77 -11.10 18.31
N ASN A 173 -17.65 -11.56 18.86
CA ASN A 173 -16.87 -10.79 19.82
C ASN A 173 -16.14 -9.59 19.18
N PHE A 174 -15.97 -9.56 17.85
CA PHE A 174 -15.46 -8.37 17.16
C PHE A 174 -16.37 -7.16 17.30
N LYS A 175 -17.68 -7.36 17.52
CA LYS A 175 -18.62 -6.28 17.83
C LYS A 175 -18.23 -5.46 19.07
N LEU A 176 -17.46 -6.05 20.01
CA LEU A 176 -16.92 -5.31 21.15
C LEU A 176 -15.84 -4.32 20.70
N LEU A 177 -14.96 -4.75 19.78
CA LEU A 177 -13.92 -3.90 19.22
C LEU A 177 -14.52 -2.79 18.35
N GLU A 178 -15.57 -3.12 17.60
CA GLU A 178 -16.29 -2.18 16.75
C GLU A 178 -16.89 -1.02 17.56
N LYS A 179 -17.50 -1.33 18.70
CA LYS A 179 -18.05 -0.31 19.62
C LYS A 179 -16.96 0.62 20.17
N VAL A 180 -15.81 0.05 20.53
CA VAL A 180 -14.66 0.86 21.00
C VAL A 180 -14.10 1.69 19.86
N ALA A 181 -14.01 1.12 18.66
CA ALA A 181 -13.54 1.83 17.46
C ALA A 181 -14.43 3.04 17.15
N GLU A 182 -15.75 2.91 17.25
CA GLU A 182 -16.70 4.01 17.04
C GLU A 182 -16.45 5.16 18.02
N LEU A 183 -16.25 4.85 19.31
CA LEU A 183 -15.99 5.87 20.32
C LEU A 183 -14.65 6.60 20.12
N LEU A 184 -13.65 5.91 19.54
CA LEU A 184 -12.30 6.45 19.33
C LEU A 184 -12.10 7.04 17.93
N GLY A 185 -13.07 6.89 17.01
CA GLY A 185 -12.87 7.19 15.60
C GLY A 185 -11.78 6.29 14.98
N ALA A 186 -11.65 5.05 15.46
CA ALA A 186 -10.59 4.13 15.10
C ALA A 186 -10.96 3.21 13.94
N ALA A 187 -9.95 2.74 13.20
CA ALA A 187 -10.11 1.60 12.31
C ALA A 187 -10.10 0.28 13.09
N VAL A 188 -10.78 -0.74 12.56
CA VAL A 188 -10.75 -2.10 13.11
C VAL A 188 -9.82 -2.95 12.26
N GLY A 189 -8.87 -3.62 12.89
CA GLY A 189 -7.96 -4.57 12.27
C GLY A 189 -8.11 -5.98 12.84
N ALA A 190 -7.42 -6.92 12.20
CA ALA A 190 -7.40 -8.31 12.66
C ALA A 190 -6.04 -8.97 12.39
N SER A 191 -5.71 -9.98 13.19
CA SER A 191 -4.60 -10.86 12.88
C SER A 191 -4.97 -11.83 11.75
N ARG A 192 -3.98 -12.33 11.00
CA ARG A 192 -4.20 -13.38 10.00
C ARG A 192 -4.95 -14.58 10.58
N ALA A 193 -4.61 -15.01 11.80
CA ALA A 193 -5.27 -16.13 12.45
C ALA A 193 -6.77 -15.89 12.69
N ALA A 194 -7.22 -14.67 12.94
CA ALA A 194 -8.63 -14.33 13.07
C ALA A 194 -9.35 -14.34 11.71
N VAL A 195 -8.69 -13.85 10.66
CA VAL A 195 -9.18 -13.88 9.27
C VAL A 195 -9.30 -15.32 8.79
N ASP A 196 -8.24 -16.13 8.93
CA ASP A 196 -8.23 -17.54 8.54
C ASP A 196 -9.30 -18.37 9.29
N SER A 197 -9.67 -17.95 10.51
CA SER A 197 -10.77 -18.53 11.28
C SER A 197 -12.17 -18.04 10.88
N GLY A 198 -12.27 -17.14 9.90
CA GLY A 198 -13.52 -16.58 9.41
C GLY A 198 -14.21 -15.60 10.35
N PHE A 199 -13.48 -15.00 11.31
CA PHE A 199 -14.06 -14.04 12.25
C PHE A 199 -14.38 -12.70 11.59
N VAL A 200 -13.54 -12.28 10.65
CA VAL A 200 -13.69 -11.07 9.85
C VAL A 200 -13.12 -11.29 8.45
N SER A 201 -13.45 -10.39 7.52
CA SER A 201 -12.94 -10.42 6.15
C SER A 201 -11.43 -10.15 6.09
N ASN A 202 -10.79 -10.56 4.98
CA ASN A 202 -9.36 -10.33 4.73
C ASN A 202 -8.99 -8.84 4.69
N ASP A 203 -9.93 -7.94 4.39
CA ASP A 203 -9.71 -6.49 4.36
C ASP A 203 -9.27 -5.90 5.70
N TYR A 204 -9.58 -6.60 6.79
CA TYR A 204 -9.16 -6.24 8.15
C TYR A 204 -7.75 -6.70 8.50
N GLN A 205 -7.10 -7.51 7.66
CA GLN A 205 -5.83 -8.14 8.02
C GLN A 205 -4.70 -7.12 8.15
N VAL A 206 -4.08 -7.09 9.33
CA VAL A 206 -2.82 -6.38 9.61
C VAL A 206 -1.70 -7.40 9.77
N GLY A 207 -0.58 -7.17 9.09
CA GLY A 207 0.59 -8.04 9.16
C GLY A 207 1.40 -8.05 7.88
N GLN A 208 2.41 -8.92 7.83
CA GLN A 208 3.33 -9.06 6.71
C GLN A 208 2.63 -9.32 5.36
N THR A 209 1.56 -10.10 5.37
CA THR A 209 0.76 -10.47 4.19
C THR A 209 -0.56 -9.69 4.10
N GLY A 210 -0.82 -8.81 5.05
CA GLY A 210 -1.96 -7.90 5.08
C GLY A 210 -1.52 -6.45 4.89
N LYS A 211 -2.27 -5.55 5.52
CA LYS A 211 -1.95 -4.12 5.53
C LYS A 211 -0.84 -3.84 6.53
N ILE A 212 0.11 -2.98 6.17
CA ILE A 212 1.14 -2.45 7.06
C ILE A 212 0.66 -1.08 7.52
N VAL A 213 0.67 -0.88 8.83
CA VAL A 213 0.10 0.30 9.50
C VAL A 213 1.10 0.90 10.49
N ALA A 214 1.04 2.21 10.71
CA ALA A 214 1.83 2.93 11.70
C ALA A 214 0.98 4.03 12.38
N PRO A 215 -0.10 3.65 13.09
CA PRO A 215 -0.96 4.60 13.78
C PRO A 215 -0.26 5.25 14.97
N GLU A 216 -0.85 6.30 15.49
CA GLU A 216 -0.44 6.90 16.78
C GLU A 216 -0.73 5.93 17.95
N LEU A 217 -1.83 5.19 17.87
CA LEU A 217 -2.23 4.20 18.87
C LEU A 217 -2.70 2.91 18.19
N TYR A 218 -2.08 1.80 18.56
CA TYR A 218 -2.48 0.45 18.15
C TYR A 218 -2.90 -0.37 19.37
N ILE A 219 -4.16 -0.77 19.45
CA ILE A 219 -4.69 -1.61 20.55
C ILE A 219 -4.82 -3.04 20.04
N ALA A 220 -4.00 -3.94 20.55
CA ALA A 220 -3.96 -5.35 20.18
C ALA A 220 -4.73 -6.20 21.21
N VAL A 221 -5.86 -6.79 20.81
CA VAL A 221 -6.72 -7.57 21.71
C VAL A 221 -6.73 -9.05 21.33
N GLY A 222 -6.28 -9.92 22.22
CA GLY A 222 -6.21 -11.35 21.98
C GLY A 222 -5.27 -11.77 20.85
N ILE A 223 -4.22 -10.98 20.61
CA ILE A 223 -3.20 -11.21 19.58
C ILE A 223 -1.95 -11.81 20.23
N SER A 224 -1.40 -12.88 19.66
CA SER A 224 -0.27 -13.64 20.22
C SER A 224 1.09 -12.93 20.10
N GLY A 225 1.20 -11.87 19.31
CA GLY A 225 2.49 -11.21 19.04
C GLY A 225 3.38 -11.98 18.07
N ALA A 226 2.81 -12.81 17.20
CA ALA A 226 3.57 -13.49 16.16
C ALA A 226 4.30 -12.47 15.27
N ILE A 227 5.54 -12.81 14.84
CA ILE A 227 6.42 -11.91 14.08
C ILE A 227 5.76 -11.38 12.79
N GLN A 228 4.91 -12.18 12.17
CA GLN A 228 4.19 -11.79 10.95
C GLN A 228 3.17 -10.66 11.23
N HIS A 229 2.56 -10.64 12.41
CA HIS A 229 1.67 -9.55 12.82
C HIS A 229 2.47 -8.31 13.22
N LEU A 230 3.54 -8.50 14.00
CA LEU A 230 4.45 -7.43 14.41
C LEU A 230 5.02 -6.69 13.18
N ALA A 231 5.40 -7.39 12.13
CA ALA A 231 5.91 -6.80 10.90
C ALA A 231 4.93 -5.79 10.26
N GLY A 232 3.64 -5.91 10.54
CA GLY A 232 2.61 -5.01 10.01
C GLY A 232 2.24 -3.83 10.91
N MET A 233 2.70 -3.79 12.19
CA MET A 233 2.24 -2.75 13.11
C MET A 233 3.32 -2.23 14.09
N LYS A 234 4.53 -2.78 14.05
CA LYS A 234 5.60 -2.43 15.00
C LYS A 234 6.00 -0.96 15.01
N ASP A 235 5.78 -0.27 13.89
CA ASP A 235 6.12 1.15 13.72
C ASP A 235 5.03 2.09 14.29
N SER A 236 4.00 1.55 14.96
CA SER A 236 3.00 2.32 15.69
C SER A 236 3.66 3.10 16.84
N LYS A 237 3.24 4.37 17.08
CA LYS A 237 3.85 5.21 18.12
C LYS A 237 3.60 4.66 19.53
N VAL A 238 2.38 4.16 19.78
CA VAL A 238 2.00 3.52 21.06
C VAL A 238 1.30 2.21 20.76
N ILE A 239 1.72 1.16 21.44
CA ILE A 239 1.09 -0.17 21.34
C ILE A 239 0.55 -0.57 22.72
N VAL A 240 -0.74 -0.87 22.79
CA VAL A 240 -1.41 -1.42 23.95
C VAL A 240 -1.81 -2.86 23.67
N ALA A 241 -1.34 -3.79 24.49
CA ALA A 241 -1.69 -5.20 24.36
C ALA A 241 -2.65 -5.62 25.48
N ILE A 242 -3.77 -6.23 25.08
CA ILE A 242 -4.78 -6.82 25.98
C ILE A 242 -4.83 -8.31 25.69
N ASN A 243 -4.28 -9.11 26.57
CA ASN A 243 -4.21 -10.57 26.43
C ASN A 243 -4.15 -11.25 27.81
N LYS A 244 -4.29 -12.58 27.80
CA LYS A 244 -4.08 -13.39 29.01
C LYS A 244 -2.61 -13.73 29.20
#